data_d54aacd8dcd5ed2476e876d083427699
#
_entry.id   d54aacd8dcd5ed2476e876d083427699
#
_cell.length_a   1.000
_cell.length_b   1.000
_cell.length_c   1.000
_cell.angle_alpha   90.00
_cell.angle_beta   90.00
_cell.angle_gamma   90.00
#
_symmetry.space_group_name_H-M   'P 1'
#
loop_
_entity.id
_entity.type
_entity.pdbx_description
1 polymer ?
#
loop_
_entity_poly.entity_id
_entity_poly.type
_entity_poly.pdbx_seq_one_letter_code
_entity_poly.pdbx_strand_id
1 'polypeptide(L)'
;TAAGLTCFQVPGVPAPVQDTAPRTGERQQQEQVALAARDAMAGQLMGKLMQTLGSAGPAAAIGVCREAAPQIAAETGKKFGVAIGRTSFRLRNPKNAPPSWADPLVAAQPADPQFVPLPDGQLGALLPIRLKPECMLCHGPKDQILTEVREALATHYPPDQATGFQTGDLRGWFWVTVPAGARSPGTNAPTSANEKL
;
A
#
# COMPACT_ATOMS: atom_id res chain seq x y z
N THR A 1 62.22 22.96 13.43
CA THR A 1 61.36 22.55 14.57
C THR A 1 59.92 22.67 14.12
N ALA A 2 59.31 21.51 13.76
CA ALA A 2 57.89 21.40 13.43
C ALA A 2 57.15 21.00 14.73
N ALA A 3 56.19 21.86 15.17
CA ALA A 3 55.33 21.60 16.29
C ALA A 3 54.09 20.81 15.76
N GLY A 4 53.93 19.56 16.21
CA GLY A 4 52.76 18.74 15.92
C GLY A 4 51.55 19.22 16.73
N LEU A 5 50.45 19.52 16.06
CA LEU A 5 49.15 19.72 16.67
C LEU A 5 48.52 18.34 16.94
N THR A 6 48.54 17.95 18.23
CA THR A 6 47.75 16.82 18.70
C THR A 6 46.30 17.26 18.89
N CYS A 7 45.38 16.73 18.07
CA CYS A 7 43.94 16.86 18.29
C CYS A 7 43.54 16.12 19.59
N PHE A 8 43.14 16.84 20.63
CA PHE A 8 42.50 16.30 21.81
C PHE A 8 41.08 15.87 21.48
N GLN A 9 40.84 14.57 21.54
CA GLN A 9 39.52 13.98 21.43
C GLN A 9 38.84 14.10 22.80
N VAL A 10 37.75 14.89 22.87
CA VAL A 10 36.96 15.07 24.09
C VAL A 10 36.05 13.83 24.24
N PRO A 11 36.21 13.01 25.29
CA PRO A 11 35.33 11.88 25.52
C PRO A 11 33.99 12.39 26.05
N GLY A 12 32.88 12.01 25.34
CA GLY A 12 31.52 12.21 25.83
C GLY A 12 30.60 13.05 24.96
N VAL A 13 31.02 13.51 23.78
CA VAL A 13 30.10 14.10 22.83
C VAL A 13 29.44 12.95 22.03
N PRO A 14 28.11 12.72 22.16
CA PRO A 14 27.45 11.75 21.33
C PRO A 14 27.61 12.20 19.87
N ALA A 15 27.92 11.24 18.99
CA ALA A 15 27.98 11.50 17.55
C ALA A 15 26.67 12.17 17.10
N PRO A 16 26.70 13.15 16.18
CA PRO A 16 25.49 13.77 15.70
C PRO A 16 24.57 12.70 15.15
N VAL A 17 23.34 12.65 15.70
CA VAL A 17 22.27 11.83 15.16
C VAL A 17 22.11 12.29 13.71
N GLN A 18 22.51 11.45 12.78
CA GLN A 18 22.33 11.75 11.36
C GLN A 18 20.85 11.87 11.13
N ASP A 19 20.41 13.05 10.71
CA ASP A 19 19.04 13.32 10.28
C ASP A 19 18.77 12.40 9.07
N THR A 20 18.05 11.31 9.32
CA THR A 20 17.70 10.29 8.32
C THR A 20 16.52 10.70 7.46
N ALA A 21 16.13 11.98 7.44
CA ALA A 21 15.14 12.51 6.55
C ALA A 21 15.59 12.29 5.10
N PRO A 22 14.81 11.58 4.26
CA PRO A 22 15.19 11.32 2.88
C PRO A 22 15.35 12.63 2.13
N ARG A 23 16.43 12.73 1.32
CA ARG A 23 16.63 13.88 0.42
C ARG A 23 15.42 14.00 -0.51
N THR A 24 15.10 15.23 -0.94
CA THR A 24 13.90 15.51 -1.75
C THR A 24 13.75 14.57 -2.94
N GLY A 25 14.82 14.23 -3.66
CA GLY A 25 14.78 13.30 -4.78
C GLY A 25 14.54 11.84 -4.38
N GLU A 26 15.03 11.41 -3.21
CA GLU A 26 14.81 10.07 -2.69
C GLU A 26 13.35 9.89 -2.27
N ARG A 27 12.78 10.87 -1.61
CA ARG A 27 11.35 10.87 -1.24
C ARG A 27 10.44 10.79 -2.48
N GLN A 28 10.70 11.60 -3.51
CA GLN A 28 9.95 11.52 -4.77
C GLN A 28 10.05 10.13 -5.41
N GLN A 29 11.24 9.53 -5.38
CA GLN A 29 11.42 8.16 -5.88
C GLN A 29 10.60 7.15 -5.09
N GLN A 30 10.58 7.22 -3.76
CA GLN A 30 9.76 6.36 -2.91
C GLN A 30 8.26 6.54 -3.18
N GLU A 31 7.78 7.77 -3.36
CA GLU A 31 6.39 8.06 -3.72
C GLU A 31 6.02 7.42 -5.07
N GLN A 32 6.89 7.51 -6.06
CA GLN A 32 6.70 6.86 -7.37
C GLN A 32 6.63 5.32 -7.25
N VAL A 33 7.51 4.73 -6.43
CA VAL A 33 7.49 3.28 -6.14
C VAL A 33 6.17 2.89 -5.49
N ALA A 34 5.69 3.64 -4.51
CA ALA A 34 4.42 3.39 -3.84
C ALA A 34 3.23 3.42 -4.81
N LEU A 35 3.17 4.45 -5.67
CA LEU A 35 2.12 4.60 -6.67
C LEU A 35 2.16 3.46 -7.70
N ALA A 36 3.34 3.11 -8.21
CA ALA A 36 3.50 2.02 -9.18
C ALA A 36 3.13 0.66 -8.58
N ALA A 37 3.50 0.38 -7.33
CA ALA A 37 3.12 -0.84 -6.63
C ALA A 37 1.60 -0.92 -6.41
N ARG A 38 0.97 0.20 -6.00
CA ARG A 38 -0.49 0.31 -5.87
C ARG A 38 -1.19 0.01 -7.20
N ASP A 39 -0.74 0.61 -8.29
CA ASP A 39 -1.35 0.45 -9.61
C ASP A 39 -1.22 -0.98 -10.12
N ALA A 40 -0.07 -1.61 -9.91
CA ALA A 40 0.15 -3.02 -10.25
C ALA A 40 -0.77 -3.95 -9.45
N MET A 41 -0.88 -3.76 -8.13
CA MET A 41 -1.79 -4.55 -7.28
C MET A 41 -3.25 -4.33 -7.65
N ALA A 42 -3.66 -3.08 -7.86
CA ALA A 42 -5.04 -2.74 -8.22
C ALA A 42 -5.43 -3.34 -9.57
N GLY A 43 -4.55 -3.25 -10.57
CA GLY A 43 -4.79 -3.80 -11.91
C GLY A 43 -4.93 -5.33 -11.90
N GLN A 44 -4.03 -6.04 -11.23
CA GLN A 44 -4.09 -7.50 -11.09
C GLN A 44 -5.36 -7.95 -10.37
N LEU A 45 -5.67 -7.31 -9.24
CA LEU A 45 -6.87 -7.64 -8.47
C LEU A 45 -8.15 -7.39 -9.26
N MET A 46 -8.24 -6.24 -9.93
CA MET A 46 -9.40 -5.90 -10.75
C MET A 46 -9.53 -6.86 -11.94
N GLY A 47 -8.44 -7.18 -12.63
CA GLY A 47 -8.43 -8.15 -13.72
C GLY A 47 -8.94 -9.52 -13.28
N LYS A 48 -8.45 -10.04 -12.15
CA LYS A 48 -8.90 -11.32 -11.60
C LYS A 48 -10.37 -11.28 -11.17
N LEU A 49 -10.80 -10.18 -10.55
CA LEU A 49 -12.19 -9.97 -10.15
C LEU A 49 -13.13 -9.98 -11.36
N MET A 50 -12.82 -9.18 -12.39
CA MET A 50 -13.64 -9.08 -13.60
C MET A 50 -13.69 -10.40 -14.38
N GLN A 51 -12.58 -11.12 -14.47
CA GLN A 51 -12.53 -12.46 -15.04
C GLN A 51 -13.49 -13.42 -14.31
N THR A 52 -13.45 -13.43 -12.98
CA THR A 52 -14.30 -14.33 -12.19
C THR A 52 -15.78 -13.91 -12.27
N LEU A 53 -16.07 -12.61 -12.26
CA LEU A 53 -17.43 -12.11 -12.45
C LEU A 53 -18.02 -12.58 -13.79
N GLY A 54 -17.24 -12.53 -14.88
CA GLY A 54 -17.69 -12.95 -16.21
C GLY A 54 -17.81 -14.46 -16.37
N SER A 55 -17.02 -15.27 -15.69
CA SER A 55 -16.98 -16.74 -15.88
C SER A 55 -17.79 -17.53 -14.84
N ALA A 56 -17.92 -17.04 -13.60
CA ALA A 56 -18.49 -17.78 -12.47
C ALA A 56 -19.48 -16.94 -11.64
N GLY A 57 -19.72 -15.71 -12.01
CA GLY A 57 -20.70 -14.83 -11.35
C GLY A 57 -20.20 -14.15 -10.07
N PRO A 58 -21.06 -13.27 -9.50
CA PRO A 58 -20.67 -12.41 -8.40
C PRO A 58 -20.46 -13.13 -7.06
N ALA A 59 -21.18 -14.20 -6.78
CA ALA A 59 -20.95 -14.98 -5.56
C ALA A 59 -19.56 -15.64 -5.53
N ALA A 60 -19.12 -16.21 -6.66
CA ALA A 60 -17.77 -16.78 -6.78
C ALA A 60 -16.67 -15.71 -6.66
N ALA A 61 -16.94 -14.48 -7.10
CA ALA A 61 -16.00 -13.36 -7.01
C ALA A 61 -15.66 -12.98 -5.55
N ILE A 62 -16.47 -13.36 -4.56
CA ILE A 62 -16.14 -13.18 -3.14
C ILE A 62 -14.89 -13.99 -2.76
N GLY A 63 -14.69 -15.17 -3.35
CA GLY A 63 -13.47 -15.97 -3.17
C GLY A 63 -12.19 -15.26 -3.64
N VAL A 64 -12.25 -14.47 -4.72
CA VAL A 64 -11.11 -13.69 -5.21
C VAL A 64 -10.61 -12.73 -4.15
N CYS A 65 -11.51 -12.04 -3.47
CA CYS A 65 -11.15 -11.11 -2.40
C CYS A 65 -10.50 -11.81 -1.20
N ARG A 66 -10.85 -13.06 -0.95
CA ARG A 66 -10.36 -13.85 0.16
C ARG A 66 -9.01 -14.51 -0.12
N GLU A 67 -8.84 -15.09 -1.30
CA GLU A 67 -7.75 -16.01 -1.62
C GLU A 67 -6.71 -15.36 -2.54
N ALA A 68 -7.16 -14.74 -3.65
CA ALA A 68 -6.24 -14.17 -4.61
C ALA A 68 -5.63 -12.84 -4.14
N ALA A 69 -6.38 -12.00 -3.42
CA ALA A 69 -5.91 -10.68 -3.04
C ALA A 69 -4.67 -10.70 -2.11
N PRO A 70 -4.54 -11.59 -1.10
CA PRO A 70 -3.31 -11.71 -0.33
C PRO A 70 -2.11 -12.17 -1.16
N GLN A 71 -2.32 -13.09 -2.12
CA GLN A 71 -1.27 -13.57 -3.02
C GLN A 71 -0.78 -12.45 -3.94
N ILE A 72 -1.71 -11.72 -4.56
CA ILE A 72 -1.39 -10.55 -5.41
C ILE A 72 -0.62 -9.50 -4.60
N ALA A 73 -0.98 -9.26 -3.35
CA ALA A 73 -0.25 -8.34 -2.48
C ALA A 73 1.18 -8.81 -2.22
N ALA A 74 1.37 -10.10 -1.90
CA ALA A 74 2.69 -10.68 -1.65
C ALA A 74 3.57 -10.65 -2.90
N GLU A 75 3.04 -11.01 -4.07
CA GLU A 75 3.76 -10.97 -5.35
C GLU A 75 4.14 -9.54 -5.75
N THR A 76 3.20 -8.60 -5.58
CA THR A 76 3.47 -7.17 -5.83
C THR A 76 4.54 -6.65 -4.88
N GLY A 77 4.42 -6.95 -3.59
CA GLY A 77 5.40 -6.58 -2.58
C GLY A 77 6.80 -7.08 -2.94
N LYS A 78 6.93 -8.35 -3.32
CA LYS A 78 8.20 -8.93 -3.77
C LYS A 78 8.75 -8.23 -5.02
N LYS A 79 7.89 -7.97 -6.02
CA LYS A 79 8.28 -7.34 -7.29
C LYS A 79 8.84 -5.93 -7.09
N PHE A 80 8.22 -5.14 -6.21
CA PHE A 80 8.59 -3.73 -5.98
C PHE A 80 9.51 -3.53 -4.78
N GLY A 81 9.81 -4.58 -4.00
CA GLY A 81 10.60 -4.48 -2.78
C GLY A 81 9.91 -3.67 -1.69
N VAL A 82 8.60 -3.77 -1.57
CA VAL A 82 7.76 -3.00 -0.61
C VAL A 82 6.85 -3.93 0.19
N ALA A 83 6.38 -3.46 1.34
CA ALA A 83 5.20 -4.07 1.96
C ALA A 83 3.95 -3.35 1.44
N ILE A 84 2.93 -4.08 1.02
CA ILE A 84 1.70 -3.52 0.46
C ILE A 84 0.48 -4.34 0.87
N GLY A 85 -0.62 -3.66 1.10
CA GLY A 85 -1.89 -4.28 1.41
C GLY A 85 -3.06 -3.31 1.24
N ARG A 86 -4.22 -3.74 1.73
CA ARG A 86 -5.44 -2.91 1.72
C ARG A 86 -6.01 -2.82 3.11
N THR A 87 -6.59 -1.68 3.43
CA THR A 87 -7.30 -1.46 4.69
C THR A 87 -8.54 -0.60 4.50
N SER A 88 -9.34 -0.44 5.55
CA SER A 88 -10.55 0.38 5.53
C SER A 88 -11.00 0.71 6.95
N PHE A 89 -11.73 1.80 7.09
CA PHE A 89 -12.52 2.12 8.28
C PHE A 89 -13.77 1.22 8.45
N ARG A 90 -14.16 0.49 7.39
CA ARG A 90 -15.23 -0.53 7.39
C ARG A 90 -14.68 -1.82 6.77
N LEU A 91 -14.06 -2.65 7.60
CA LEU A 91 -13.40 -3.87 7.16
C LEU A 91 -14.43 -4.93 6.72
N ARG A 92 -14.15 -5.59 5.59
CA ARG A 92 -14.77 -6.86 5.23
C ARG A 92 -14.00 -8.02 5.85
N ASN A 93 -12.70 -8.04 5.67
CA ASN A 93 -11.81 -9.03 6.24
C ASN A 93 -11.03 -8.40 7.41
N PRO A 94 -11.19 -8.88 8.65
CA PRO A 94 -10.43 -8.37 9.80
C PRO A 94 -8.92 -8.46 9.64
N LYS A 95 -8.42 -9.41 8.83
CA LYS A 95 -6.98 -9.52 8.52
C LYS A 95 -6.42 -8.35 7.73
N ASN A 96 -7.28 -7.48 7.20
CA ASN A 96 -6.87 -6.25 6.52
C ASN A 96 -6.79 -5.05 7.48
N ALA A 97 -6.57 -5.28 8.77
CA ALA A 97 -6.23 -4.21 9.71
C ALA A 97 -5.02 -3.42 9.18
N PRO A 98 -4.99 -2.09 9.36
CA PRO A 98 -3.87 -1.28 8.90
C PRO A 98 -2.58 -1.60 9.69
N PRO A 99 -1.39 -1.34 9.12
CA PRO A 99 -0.18 -1.29 9.91
C PRO A 99 -0.25 -0.10 10.89
N SER A 100 0.42 -0.21 12.03
CA SER A 100 0.33 0.77 13.13
C SER A 100 0.59 2.22 12.73
N TRP A 101 1.48 2.46 11.78
CA TRP A 101 1.75 3.81 11.27
C TRP A 101 0.54 4.42 10.53
N ALA A 102 -0.33 3.58 9.98
CA ALA A 102 -1.49 4.03 9.21
C ALA A 102 -2.78 4.16 10.07
N ASP A 103 -2.81 3.63 11.29
CA ASP A 103 -3.99 3.70 12.17
C ASP A 103 -4.55 5.13 12.32
N PRO A 104 -3.74 6.15 12.66
CA PRO A 104 -4.25 7.51 12.84
C PRO A 104 -4.77 8.10 11.51
N LEU A 105 -4.16 7.74 10.39
CA LEU A 105 -4.60 8.19 9.07
C LEU A 105 -5.93 7.53 8.68
N VAL A 106 -6.08 6.24 8.92
CA VAL A 106 -7.34 5.52 8.66
C VAL A 106 -8.48 6.10 9.51
N ALA A 107 -8.21 6.45 10.77
CA ALA A 107 -9.18 7.12 11.63
C ALA A 107 -9.59 8.51 11.10
N ALA A 108 -8.66 9.25 10.51
CA ALA A 108 -8.91 10.57 9.91
C ALA A 108 -9.62 10.50 8.55
N GLN A 109 -9.67 9.32 7.91
CA GLN A 109 -10.34 9.06 6.63
C GLN A 109 -9.98 10.03 5.49
N PRO A 110 -8.68 10.25 5.17
CA PRO A 110 -8.28 11.19 4.14
C PRO A 110 -8.83 10.79 2.77
N ALA A 111 -9.37 11.78 2.06
CA ALA A 111 -9.89 11.61 0.70
C ALA A 111 -8.78 11.58 -0.36
N ASP A 112 -7.62 12.15 -0.03
CA ASP A 112 -6.46 12.31 -0.90
C ASP A 112 -5.29 11.42 -0.44
N PRO A 113 -4.33 11.08 -1.35
CA PRO A 113 -3.13 10.34 -1.00
C PRO A 113 -2.36 10.98 0.16
N GLN A 114 -1.92 10.16 1.12
CA GLN A 114 -1.06 10.58 2.22
C GLN A 114 0.30 9.90 2.10
N PHE A 115 1.36 10.68 2.27
CA PHE A 115 2.73 10.18 2.30
C PHE A 115 3.38 10.66 3.60
N VAL A 116 3.82 9.73 4.43
CA VAL A 116 4.38 10.02 5.75
C VAL A 116 5.79 9.43 5.89
N PRO A 117 6.74 10.18 6.42
CA PRO A 117 8.04 9.63 6.75
C PRO A 117 7.89 8.62 7.89
N LEU A 118 8.59 7.49 7.76
CA LEU A 118 8.68 6.45 8.78
C LEU A 118 10.13 6.33 9.26
N PRO A 119 10.38 5.62 10.38
CA PRO A 119 11.73 5.35 10.85
C PRO A 119 12.62 4.73 9.76
N ASP A 120 13.93 4.84 9.93
CA ASP A 120 14.97 4.26 9.06
C ASP A 120 14.86 4.72 7.58
N GLY A 121 14.41 5.96 7.35
CA GLY A 121 14.27 6.54 6.02
C GLY A 121 13.20 5.88 5.15
N GLN A 122 12.29 5.12 5.73
CA GLN A 122 11.15 4.52 5.02
C GLN A 122 10.07 5.56 4.74
N LEU A 123 9.20 5.25 3.77
CA LEU A 123 8.01 6.02 3.46
C LEU A 123 6.75 5.17 3.61
N GLY A 124 5.78 5.66 4.38
CA GLY A 124 4.42 5.15 4.40
C GLY A 124 3.55 5.89 3.39
N ALA A 125 2.82 5.16 2.56
CA ALA A 125 1.83 5.72 1.64
C ALA A 125 0.45 5.12 1.91
N LEU A 126 -0.56 5.97 2.10
CA LEU A 126 -1.96 5.60 2.23
C LEU A 126 -2.74 6.19 1.05
N LEU A 127 -3.21 5.32 0.14
CA LEU A 127 -3.68 5.69 -1.18
C LEU A 127 -5.15 5.30 -1.34
N PRO A 128 -6.09 6.24 -1.53
CA PRO A 128 -7.52 5.99 -1.46
C PRO A 128 -8.02 5.05 -2.55
N ILE A 129 -9.01 4.23 -2.18
CA ILE A 129 -9.78 3.35 -3.06
C ILE A 129 -11.19 3.92 -3.18
N ARG A 130 -11.57 4.37 -4.37
CA ARG A 130 -12.92 4.83 -4.69
C ARG A 130 -13.70 3.75 -5.38
N LEU A 131 -14.96 3.60 -4.99
CA LEU A 131 -15.84 2.60 -5.57
C LEU A 131 -16.34 3.03 -6.95
N LYS A 132 -16.32 2.08 -7.87
CA LYS A 132 -16.86 2.20 -9.23
C LYS A 132 -18.24 1.52 -9.30
N PRO A 133 -19.04 1.71 -10.39
CA PRO A 133 -20.34 1.09 -10.52
C PRO A 133 -20.33 -0.42 -10.33
N GLU A 134 -19.34 -1.12 -10.90
CA GLU A 134 -19.19 -2.58 -10.79
C GLU A 134 -18.94 -3.06 -9.35
N CYS A 135 -18.44 -2.18 -8.48
CA CYS A 135 -18.20 -2.52 -7.07
C CYS A 135 -19.51 -2.66 -6.27
N MET A 136 -20.60 -2.08 -6.77
CA MET A 136 -21.91 -2.10 -6.08
C MET A 136 -22.50 -3.49 -5.97
N LEU A 137 -22.11 -4.42 -6.84
CA LEU A 137 -22.53 -5.83 -6.75
C LEU A 137 -22.25 -6.48 -5.39
N CYS A 138 -21.21 -6.00 -4.69
CA CYS A 138 -20.78 -6.55 -3.39
C CYS A 138 -20.64 -5.49 -2.29
N HIS A 139 -20.66 -4.21 -2.61
CA HIS A 139 -20.44 -3.10 -1.67
C HIS A 139 -21.62 -2.14 -1.57
N GLY A 140 -22.60 -2.26 -2.46
CA GLY A 140 -23.79 -1.43 -2.48
C GLY A 140 -24.73 -1.60 -1.29
N PRO A 141 -25.89 -0.96 -1.30
CA PRO A 141 -26.94 -1.14 -0.30
C PRO A 141 -27.32 -2.63 -0.17
N LYS A 142 -27.49 -3.11 1.07
CA LYS A 142 -27.70 -4.56 1.34
C LYS A 142 -28.93 -5.14 0.63
N ASP A 143 -29.98 -4.35 0.48
CA ASP A 143 -31.22 -4.72 -0.21
C ASP A 143 -31.04 -4.82 -1.74
N GLN A 144 -30.02 -4.20 -2.30
CA GLN A 144 -29.68 -4.23 -3.73
C GLN A 144 -28.64 -5.30 -4.07
N ILE A 145 -27.97 -5.88 -3.09
CA ILE A 145 -27.01 -6.96 -3.29
C ILE A 145 -27.78 -8.28 -3.50
N LEU A 146 -27.45 -9.03 -4.55
CA LEU A 146 -28.06 -10.33 -4.84
C LEU A 146 -27.99 -11.27 -3.65
N THR A 147 -29.03 -12.09 -3.47
CA THR A 147 -29.14 -13.01 -2.32
C THR A 147 -27.93 -13.96 -2.24
N GLU A 148 -27.53 -14.55 -3.34
CA GLU A 148 -26.37 -15.43 -3.43
C GLU A 148 -25.06 -14.78 -3.00
N VAL A 149 -24.89 -13.47 -3.29
CA VAL A 149 -23.72 -12.68 -2.85
C VAL A 149 -23.79 -12.41 -1.34
N ARG A 150 -24.98 -12.09 -0.82
CA ARG A 150 -25.16 -11.88 0.63
C ARG A 150 -24.86 -13.15 1.43
N GLU A 151 -25.30 -14.32 0.94
CA GLU A 151 -25.03 -15.63 1.55
C GLU A 151 -23.55 -15.96 1.52
N ALA A 152 -22.87 -15.73 0.38
CA ALA A 152 -21.43 -15.91 0.26
C ALA A 152 -20.67 -14.96 1.21
N LEU A 153 -21.10 -13.69 1.32
CA LEU A 153 -20.53 -12.75 2.28
C LEU A 153 -20.72 -13.20 3.72
N ALA A 154 -21.93 -13.64 4.10
CA ALA A 154 -22.20 -14.13 5.45
C ALA A 154 -21.36 -15.37 5.81
N THR A 155 -21.15 -16.25 4.83
CA THR A 155 -20.34 -17.46 5.01
C THR A 155 -18.85 -17.16 5.16
N HIS A 156 -18.31 -16.28 4.29
CA HIS A 156 -16.86 -16.04 4.22
C HIS A 156 -16.39 -14.89 5.10
N TYR A 157 -17.27 -13.96 5.41
CA TYR A 157 -16.98 -12.75 6.18
C TYR A 157 -18.09 -12.40 7.18
N PRO A 158 -18.33 -13.23 8.20
CA PRO A 158 -19.39 -12.97 9.18
C PRO A 158 -19.39 -11.55 9.77
N PRO A 159 -18.22 -10.94 10.07
CA PRO A 159 -18.16 -9.57 10.58
C PRO A 159 -18.07 -8.49 9.49
N ASP A 160 -18.56 -8.76 8.25
CA ASP A 160 -18.50 -7.81 7.13
C ASP A 160 -19.18 -6.47 7.45
N GLN A 161 -18.42 -5.38 7.38
CA GLN A 161 -18.91 -4.01 7.54
C GLN A 161 -18.92 -3.23 6.21
N ALA A 162 -18.55 -3.87 5.10
CA ALA A 162 -18.23 -3.21 3.85
C ALA A 162 -19.38 -3.23 2.82
N THR A 163 -20.60 -2.97 3.28
CA THR A 163 -21.80 -2.81 2.44
C THR A 163 -22.48 -1.46 2.70
N GLY A 164 -23.44 -1.06 1.88
CA GLY A 164 -24.17 0.21 2.04
C GLY A 164 -23.39 1.42 1.53
N PHE A 165 -22.49 1.23 0.58
CA PHE A 165 -21.78 2.29 -0.13
C PHE A 165 -22.49 2.68 -1.41
N GLN A 166 -22.08 3.82 -1.97
CA GLN A 166 -22.47 4.31 -3.29
C GLN A 166 -21.25 4.41 -4.21
N THR A 167 -21.49 4.50 -5.52
CA THR A 167 -20.44 4.79 -6.50
C THR A 167 -19.74 6.10 -6.17
N GLY A 168 -18.42 6.11 -6.19
CA GLY A 168 -17.58 7.25 -5.83
C GLY A 168 -17.18 7.30 -4.36
N ASP A 169 -17.86 6.57 -3.47
CA ASP A 169 -17.53 6.55 -2.05
C ASP A 169 -16.11 6.06 -1.80
N LEU A 170 -15.52 6.58 -0.74
CA LEU A 170 -14.25 6.11 -0.21
C LEU A 170 -14.47 4.73 0.44
N ARG A 171 -13.91 3.68 -0.17
CA ARG A 171 -14.01 2.30 0.34
C ARG A 171 -12.95 1.98 1.40
N GLY A 172 -11.83 2.65 1.31
CA GLY A 172 -10.63 2.41 2.11
C GLY A 172 -9.39 2.82 1.33
N TRP A 173 -8.27 2.17 1.62
CA TRP A 173 -6.97 2.55 1.05
C TRP A 173 -6.13 1.32 0.74
N PHE A 174 -5.24 1.48 -0.24
CA PHE A 174 -4.01 0.72 -0.27
C PHE A 174 -3.03 1.37 0.70
N TRP A 175 -2.33 0.58 1.48
CA TRP A 175 -1.18 1.03 2.24
C TRP A 175 0.09 0.43 1.65
N VAL A 176 1.16 1.22 1.58
CA VAL A 176 2.46 0.79 1.08
C VAL A 176 3.54 1.30 2.04
N THR A 177 4.42 0.40 2.47
CA THR A 177 5.65 0.78 3.19
C THR A 177 6.83 0.58 2.26
N VAL A 178 7.48 1.68 1.90
CA VAL A 178 8.59 1.71 0.96
C VAL A 178 9.89 1.88 1.74
N PRO A 179 10.87 0.96 1.62
CA PRO A 179 12.16 1.10 2.29
C PRO A 179 12.98 2.26 1.72
N ALA A 180 13.97 2.72 2.49
CA ALA A 180 14.96 3.68 2.02
C ALA A 180 15.68 3.14 0.77
N GLY A 181 15.98 4.04 -0.18
CA GLY A 181 16.70 3.70 -1.41
C GLY A 181 15.93 2.83 -2.41
N ALA A 182 14.63 2.54 -2.17
CA ALA A 182 13.81 1.77 -3.10
C ALA A 182 13.70 2.44 -4.46
N ARG A 183 13.75 1.61 -5.52
CA ARG A 183 13.62 2.05 -6.93
C ARG A 183 12.55 1.23 -7.62
N SER A 184 11.86 1.84 -8.59
CA SER A 184 10.87 1.12 -9.41
C SER A 184 11.56 0.04 -10.25
N PRO A 185 10.95 -1.16 -10.39
CA PRO A 185 11.46 -2.18 -11.30
C PRO A 185 11.57 -1.61 -12.73
N GLY A 186 12.75 -1.69 -13.33
CA GLY A 186 13.01 -1.20 -14.69
C GLY A 186 13.70 0.17 -14.79
N THR A 187 13.92 0.91 -13.70
CA THR A 187 14.81 2.08 -13.68
C THR A 187 16.24 1.68 -13.33
N ASN A 188 16.90 0.94 -14.22
CA ASN A 188 18.35 0.86 -14.18
C ASN A 188 18.89 2.22 -14.63
N ALA A 189 19.34 3.04 -13.69
CA ALA A 189 20.22 4.16 -14.04
C ALA A 189 21.45 3.58 -14.75
N PRO A 190 21.94 4.18 -15.85
CA PRO A 190 23.18 3.74 -16.46
C PRO A 190 24.27 3.84 -15.39
N THR A 191 24.88 2.70 -15.10
CA THR A 191 26.13 2.66 -14.36
C THR A 191 27.10 3.56 -15.13
N SER A 192 27.47 4.70 -14.56
CA SER A 192 28.56 5.51 -15.08
C SER A 192 29.83 4.65 -14.93
N ALA A 193 30.11 3.85 -15.93
CA ALA A 193 31.44 3.30 -16.14
C ALA A 193 32.34 4.50 -16.42
N ASN A 194 33.03 4.94 -15.39
CA ASN A 194 34.12 5.88 -15.52
C ASN A 194 35.29 5.10 -16.12
N GLU A 195 35.29 5.01 -17.45
CA GLU A 195 36.39 4.46 -18.22
C GLU A 195 37.52 5.49 -18.19
N LYS A 196 38.51 5.22 -17.34
CA LYS A 196 39.80 5.89 -17.41
C LYS A 196 40.52 5.39 -18.63
N LEU A 197 40.78 6.26 -19.60
CA LEU A 197 41.89 6.22 -20.53
C LEU A 197 43.09 6.94 -19.93
#